data_7765536aa05dafee427fec2f71bd5bbc
#
_entry.id   7765536aa05dafee427fec2f71bd5bbc
#
_cell.length_a   1.000
_cell.length_b   1.000
_cell.length_c   1.000
_cell.angle_alpha   90.00
_cell.angle_beta   90.00
_cell.angle_gamma   90.00
#
_symmetry.space_group_name_H-M   'P 1'
#
loop_
_entity.id
_entity.type
_entity.pdbx_description
1 polymer ?
#
loop_
_entity_poly.entity_id
_entity_poly.type
_entity_poly.pdbx_seq_one_letter_code
_entity_poly.pdbx_strand_id
1 'polypeptide(L)'
;MKTKLFPTILATVISLTSFAQDVVFKALASSGDATIERSSTPGVYDPIKMGTPVYKNDKIIMGANGYLGLTSTAGKTVQLKGEGIYPVNDLSGDLNADQSDIASKYIAYIFDGMKKESSSISSNMSLTGSVERSLGNAGINLFLPESTKIKSDKVSTINWIANEDATSYKIVLLNLFDEEVYSAEIKGNSAEINFGALGLSADEIYKLSVKDNNNQKVHSGVVTLQILDGEELNKVNTDFAAIEAAAPGDDAISNLVKASFYEQNGMYMEAVEYFEKAIKAAPDVEQYKIVYENFKNKTGINGEL
;
A
#
# COMPACT_ATOMS: atom_id res chain seq x y z
N MET A 1 -14.32 -78.38 -32.27
CA MET A 1 -14.22 -76.94 -32.55
C MET A 1 -14.71 -76.20 -31.31
N LYS A 2 -13.81 -75.51 -30.57
CA LYS A 2 -14.17 -74.75 -29.36
C LYS A 2 -14.07 -73.29 -29.73
N THR A 3 -15.21 -72.66 -29.88
CA THR A 3 -15.33 -71.19 -30.12
C THR A 3 -15.10 -70.43 -28.79
N LYS A 4 -14.00 -69.67 -28.72
CA LYS A 4 -13.74 -68.76 -27.61
C LYS A 4 -14.46 -67.40 -27.86
N LEU A 5 -15.44 -67.08 -27.01
CA LEU A 5 -16.06 -65.75 -26.95
C LEU A 5 -15.08 -64.85 -26.21
N PHE A 6 -14.62 -63.76 -26.85
CA PHE A 6 -13.95 -62.63 -26.21
C PHE A 6 -15.00 -61.58 -25.74
N PRO A 7 -15.02 -61.18 -24.49
CA PRO A 7 -15.85 -60.04 -24.09
C PRO A 7 -15.17 -58.75 -24.50
N THR A 8 -15.81 -57.99 -25.36
CA THR A 8 -15.43 -56.64 -25.71
C THR A 8 -15.79 -55.71 -24.55
N ILE A 9 -14.79 -55.26 -23.79
CA ILE A 9 -14.99 -54.23 -22.77
C ILE A 9 -15.07 -52.90 -23.49
N LEU A 10 -16.29 -52.31 -23.52
CA LEU A 10 -16.54 -50.97 -23.98
C LEU A 10 -16.07 -49.98 -22.88
N ALA A 11 -14.88 -49.44 -23.02
CA ALA A 11 -14.36 -48.40 -22.14
C ALA A 11 -15.05 -47.07 -22.49
N THR A 12 -16.02 -46.67 -21.69
CA THR A 12 -16.65 -45.35 -21.77
C THR A 12 -15.67 -44.31 -21.25
N VAL A 13 -15.00 -43.61 -22.13
CA VAL A 13 -14.19 -42.44 -21.80
C VAL A 13 -15.13 -41.29 -21.40
N ILE A 14 -15.35 -41.07 -20.12
CA ILE A 14 -15.98 -39.86 -19.59
C ILE A 14 -14.98 -38.75 -19.77
N SER A 15 -15.09 -37.97 -20.83
CA SER A 15 -14.37 -36.71 -20.99
C SER A 15 -14.92 -35.72 -19.95
N LEU A 16 -14.22 -35.54 -18.84
CA LEU A 16 -14.40 -34.44 -17.93
C LEU A 16 -13.99 -33.15 -18.67
N THR A 17 -14.97 -32.50 -19.30
CA THR A 17 -14.78 -31.12 -19.77
C THR A 17 -14.64 -30.25 -18.55
N SER A 18 -13.40 -30.01 -18.14
CA SER A 18 -13.08 -28.99 -17.16
C SER A 18 -13.40 -27.64 -17.83
N PHE A 19 -14.56 -27.06 -17.53
CA PHE A 19 -14.82 -25.67 -17.84
C PHE A 19 -13.87 -24.84 -16.97
N ALA A 20 -12.79 -24.38 -17.55
CA ALA A 20 -11.96 -23.35 -16.93
C ALA A 20 -12.86 -22.11 -16.78
N GLN A 21 -13.35 -21.87 -15.58
CA GLN A 21 -14.08 -20.63 -15.29
C GLN A 21 -13.05 -19.48 -15.26
N ASP A 22 -13.31 -18.43 -16.02
CA ASP A 22 -12.45 -17.25 -16.03
C ASP A 22 -12.52 -16.52 -14.68
N VAL A 23 -11.37 -16.39 -14.02
CA VAL A 23 -11.23 -15.56 -12.82
C VAL A 23 -11.35 -14.11 -13.23
N VAL A 24 -12.37 -13.44 -12.74
CA VAL A 24 -12.63 -12.02 -13.00
C VAL A 24 -11.95 -11.14 -11.97
N PHE A 25 -12.08 -11.53 -10.69
CA PHE A 25 -11.47 -10.84 -9.58
C PHE A 25 -10.74 -11.80 -8.64
N LYS A 26 -9.86 -11.24 -7.83
CA LYS A 26 -9.29 -11.87 -6.66
C LYS A 26 -9.54 -11.00 -5.43
N ALA A 27 -9.96 -11.59 -4.32
CA ALA A 27 -10.12 -10.87 -3.08
C ALA A 27 -8.75 -10.41 -2.55
N LEU A 28 -8.60 -9.11 -2.33
CA LEU A 28 -7.40 -8.50 -1.74
C LEU A 28 -7.50 -8.49 -0.22
N ALA A 29 -8.64 -8.03 0.29
CA ALA A 29 -8.91 -7.97 1.72
C ALA A 29 -10.39 -8.18 1.98
N SER A 30 -10.73 -8.72 3.15
CA SER A 30 -12.11 -8.86 3.63
C SER A 30 -12.17 -8.65 5.14
N SER A 31 -13.25 -8.02 5.60
CA SER A 31 -13.59 -7.88 7.01
C SER A 31 -15.08 -8.05 7.20
N GLY A 32 -15.50 -8.53 8.37
CA GLY A 32 -16.91 -8.83 8.65
C GLY A 32 -17.44 -10.00 7.81
N ASP A 33 -18.75 -10.04 7.62
CA ASP A 33 -19.44 -11.14 6.94
C ASP A 33 -19.40 -10.91 5.42
N ALA A 34 -18.51 -11.64 4.73
CA ALA A 34 -18.44 -11.70 3.27
C ALA A 34 -18.33 -13.17 2.82
N THR A 35 -19.33 -13.63 2.05
CA THR A 35 -19.38 -15.00 1.53
C THR A 35 -19.60 -14.99 0.02
N ILE A 36 -19.26 -16.10 -0.62
CA ILE A 36 -19.45 -16.30 -2.05
C ILE A 36 -20.29 -17.55 -2.31
N GLU A 37 -21.34 -17.39 -3.12
CA GLU A 37 -22.09 -18.48 -3.70
C GLU A 37 -21.55 -18.75 -5.10
N ARG A 38 -21.00 -19.94 -5.28
CA ARG A 38 -20.47 -20.38 -6.58
C ARG A 38 -21.61 -20.77 -7.51
N SER A 39 -21.52 -20.39 -8.77
CA SER A 39 -22.48 -20.83 -9.78
C SER A 39 -22.52 -22.36 -9.97
N SER A 40 -21.40 -23.04 -9.65
CA SER A 40 -21.28 -24.51 -9.69
C SER A 40 -21.92 -25.23 -8.51
N THR A 41 -22.11 -24.55 -7.36
CA THR A 41 -22.67 -25.10 -6.12
C THR A 41 -23.70 -24.16 -5.50
N PRO A 42 -24.85 -23.97 -6.16
CA PRO A 42 -25.88 -23.06 -5.64
C PRO A 42 -26.36 -23.47 -4.24
N GLY A 43 -26.58 -22.47 -3.36
CA GLY A 43 -26.98 -22.68 -1.97
C GLY A 43 -25.83 -22.98 -1.00
N VAL A 44 -24.60 -23.05 -1.47
CA VAL A 44 -23.39 -23.20 -0.64
C VAL A 44 -22.70 -21.84 -0.56
N TYR A 45 -22.45 -21.37 0.67
CA TYR A 45 -21.87 -20.07 0.96
C TYR A 45 -20.48 -20.25 1.61
N ASP A 46 -19.44 -20.00 0.83
CA ASP A 46 -18.06 -20.09 1.31
C ASP A 46 -17.58 -18.71 1.80
N PRO A 47 -16.84 -18.63 2.94
CA PRO A 47 -16.27 -17.37 3.39
C PRO A 47 -15.21 -16.87 2.40
N ILE A 48 -15.25 -15.58 2.09
CA ILE A 48 -14.25 -14.93 1.26
C ILE A 48 -13.04 -14.56 2.12
N LYS A 49 -11.87 -15.06 1.72
CA LYS A 49 -10.57 -14.74 2.33
C LYS A 49 -9.66 -14.09 1.30
N MET A 50 -8.59 -13.46 1.77
CA MET A 50 -7.53 -12.93 0.89
C MET A 50 -7.06 -14.03 -0.09
N GLY A 51 -6.99 -13.67 -1.37
CA GLY A 51 -6.60 -14.57 -2.44
C GLY A 51 -7.72 -15.43 -3.02
N THR A 52 -8.94 -15.40 -2.44
CA THR A 52 -10.11 -16.12 -2.99
C THR A 52 -10.37 -15.67 -4.42
N PRO A 53 -10.34 -16.60 -5.42
CA PRO A 53 -10.71 -16.27 -6.78
C PRO A 53 -12.23 -16.08 -6.89
N VAL A 54 -12.64 -15.10 -7.67
CA VAL A 54 -14.05 -14.76 -7.93
C VAL A 54 -14.31 -14.90 -9.42
N TYR A 55 -15.30 -15.71 -9.78
CA TYR A 55 -15.60 -16.03 -11.16
C TYR A 55 -16.82 -15.24 -11.65
N LYS A 56 -16.95 -15.11 -12.96
CA LYS A 56 -17.93 -14.26 -13.62
C LYS A 56 -19.38 -14.46 -13.18
N ASN A 57 -19.79 -15.71 -12.93
CA ASN A 57 -21.17 -16.06 -12.60
C ASN A 57 -21.42 -16.30 -11.11
N ASP A 58 -20.43 -15.97 -10.26
CA ASP A 58 -20.58 -16.07 -8.81
C ASP A 58 -21.47 -14.94 -8.27
N LYS A 59 -21.95 -15.08 -7.04
CA LYS A 59 -22.61 -14.04 -6.26
C LYS A 59 -21.86 -13.83 -4.96
N ILE A 60 -21.62 -12.57 -4.62
CA ILE A 60 -21.05 -12.16 -3.34
C ILE A 60 -22.20 -11.73 -2.45
N ILE A 61 -22.25 -12.27 -1.24
CA ILE A 61 -23.24 -11.95 -0.22
C ILE A 61 -22.49 -11.33 0.97
N MET A 62 -22.89 -10.11 1.35
CA MET A 62 -22.26 -9.37 2.43
C MET A 62 -23.28 -9.02 3.52
N GLY A 63 -22.84 -9.12 4.77
CA GLY A 63 -23.58 -8.65 5.95
C GLY A 63 -23.39 -7.15 6.20
N ALA A 64 -24.13 -6.61 7.21
CA ALA A 64 -24.19 -5.18 7.50
C ALA A 64 -22.80 -4.53 7.75
N ASN A 65 -21.87 -5.24 8.35
CA ASN A 65 -20.51 -4.78 8.62
C ASN A 65 -19.48 -5.38 7.64
N GLY A 66 -19.96 -5.91 6.50
CA GLY A 66 -19.09 -6.51 5.50
C GLY A 66 -18.25 -5.47 4.78
N TYR A 67 -16.97 -5.79 4.60
CA TYR A 67 -16.05 -5.11 3.70
C TYR A 67 -15.38 -6.14 2.79
N LEU A 68 -15.30 -5.84 1.52
CA LEU A 68 -14.59 -6.67 0.56
C LEU A 68 -13.88 -5.81 -0.48
N GLY A 69 -12.57 -5.96 -0.54
CA GLY A 69 -11.74 -5.38 -1.57
C GLY A 69 -11.40 -6.41 -2.63
N LEU A 70 -11.71 -6.12 -3.89
CA LEU A 70 -11.46 -6.97 -5.04
C LEU A 70 -10.49 -6.29 -6.00
N THR A 71 -9.66 -7.10 -6.66
CA THR A 71 -8.81 -6.66 -7.76
C THR A 71 -9.01 -7.56 -8.97
N SER A 72 -9.13 -6.96 -10.16
CA SER A 72 -9.18 -7.71 -11.42
C SER A 72 -7.77 -8.11 -11.87
N THR A 73 -7.69 -9.04 -12.81
CA THR A 73 -6.42 -9.40 -13.48
C THR A 73 -5.85 -8.25 -14.31
N ALA A 74 -6.70 -7.29 -14.69
CA ALA A 74 -6.30 -6.07 -15.42
C ALA A 74 -5.84 -4.91 -14.50
N GLY A 75 -5.76 -5.13 -13.18
CA GLY A 75 -5.33 -4.10 -12.22
C GLY A 75 -6.42 -3.14 -11.77
N LYS A 76 -7.69 -3.35 -12.15
CA LYS A 76 -8.81 -2.56 -11.64
C LYS A 76 -9.21 -3.00 -10.25
N THR A 77 -9.63 -2.06 -9.44
CA THR A 77 -10.07 -2.27 -8.07
C THR A 77 -11.58 -2.07 -7.92
N VAL A 78 -12.22 -2.90 -7.09
CA VAL A 78 -13.62 -2.76 -6.70
C VAL A 78 -13.71 -2.90 -5.18
N GLN A 79 -14.42 -1.99 -4.53
CA GLN A 79 -14.67 -2.03 -3.10
C GLN A 79 -16.17 -2.18 -2.84
N LEU A 80 -16.54 -3.19 -2.06
CA LEU A 80 -17.90 -3.41 -1.59
C LEU A 80 -17.96 -3.17 -0.08
N LYS A 81 -19.01 -2.47 0.37
CA LYS A 81 -19.24 -2.15 1.79
C LYS A 81 -20.70 -2.35 2.16
N GLY A 82 -20.93 -2.86 3.38
CA GLY A 82 -22.24 -3.04 3.97
C GLY A 82 -23.01 -4.22 3.40
N GLU A 83 -24.27 -4.35 3.81
CA GLU A 83 -25.13 -5.45 3.46
C GLU A 83 -25.56 -5.41 1.99
N GLY A 84 -25.49 -6.57 1.32
CA GLY A 84 -25.96 -6.67 -0.06
C GLY A 84 -25.65 -8.01 -0.72
N ILE A 85 -26.30 -8.22 -1.87
CA ILE A 85 -26.02 -9.33 -2.79
C ILE A 85 -25.52 -8.73 -4.10
N TYR A 86 -24.32 -9.10 -4.49
CA TYR A 86 -23.60 -8.54 -5.63
C TYR A 86 -23.32 -9.64 -6.65
N PRO A 87 -24.10 -9.74 -7.75
CA PRO A 87 -23.74 -10.59 -8.88
C PRO A 87 -22.44 -10.12 -9.50
N VAL A 88 -21.47 -11.02 -9.66
CA VAL A 88 -20.12 -10.64 -10.17
C VAL A 88 -20.18 -10.11 -11.60
N ASN A 89 -21.16 -10.56 -12.40
CA ASN A 89 -21.39 -10.01 -13.73
C ASN A 89 -21.63 -8.49 -13.73
N ASP A 90 -22.32 -7.97 -12.72
CA ASP A 90 -22.67 -6.55 -12.62
C ASP A 90 -21.43 -5.71 -12.22
N LEU A 91 -20.50 -6.33 -11.48
CA LEU A 91 -19.23 -5.72 -11.08
C LEU A 91 -18.20 -5.70 -12.22
N SER A 92 -18.36 -6.59 -13.20
CA SER A 92 -17.38 -6.80 -14.27
C SER A 92 -17.64 -5.94 -15.53
N GLY A 93 -18.71 -5.13 -15.57
CA GLY A 93 -19.17 -4.42 -16.75
C GLY A 93 -18.13 -3.51 -17.43
N ASP A 94 -17.20 -2.95 -16.68
CA ASP A 94 -16.18 -2.00 -17.18
C ASP A 94 -14.76 -2.57 -17.25
N LEU A 95 -14.59 -3.90 -17.13
CA LEU A 95 -13.26 -4.53 -17.11
C LEU A 95 -12.54 -4.54 -18.48
N ASN A 96 -13.21 -4.20 -19.56
CA ASN A 96 -12.67 -4.20 -20.93
C ASN A 96 -11.84 -2.96 -21.28
N ALA A 97 -11.63 -2.03 -20.35
CA ALA A 97 -10.72 -0.91 -20.58
C ALA A 97 -9.27 -1.36 -20.44
N ASP A 98 -8.38 -0.72 -21.17
CA ASP A 98 -6.96 -1.06 -21.33
C ASP A 98 -6.31 -1.54 -20.03
N GLN A 99 -5.65 -2.71 -20.13
CA GLN A 99 -4.88 -3.28 -19.02
C GLN A 99 -3.78 -2.28 -18.62
N SER A 100 -3.79 -1.85 -17.37
CA SER A 100 -2.66 -1.12 -16.81
C SER A 100 -1.66 -2.12 -16.23
N ASP A 101 -0.65 -2.49 -17.00
CA ASP A 101 0.46 -3.34 -16.53
C ASP A 101 1.13 -2.74 -15.28
N ILE A 102 1.11 -1.41 -15.19
CA ILE A 102 1.66 -0.66 -14.05
C ILE A 102 0.85 -0.95 -12.78
N ALA A 103 -0.48 -0.80 -12.79
CA ALA A 103 -1.32 -1.04 -11.61
C ALA A 103 -1.28 -2.52 -11.18
N SER A 104 -1.31 -3.44 -12.14
CA SER A 104 -1.20 -4.89 -11.87
C SER A 104 0.08 -5.25 -11.12
N LYS A 105 1.20 -4.60 -11.43
CA LYS A 105 2.47 -4.77 -10.72
C LYS A 105 2.37 -4.41 -9.24
N TYR A 106 1.76 -3.27 -8.92
CA TYR A 106 1.63 -2.82 -7.52
C TYR A 106 0.63 -3.66 -6.73
N ILE A 107 -0.46 -4.09 -7.37
CA ILE A 107 -1.40 -5.05 -6.76
C ILE A 107 -0.70 -6.37 -6.44
N ALA A 108 0.12 -6.91 -7.34
CA ALA A 108 0.91 -8.11 -7.08
C ALA A 108 1.87 -7.91 -5.89
N TYR A 109 2.52 -6.76 -5.81
CA TYR A 109 3.39 -6.41 -4.69
C TYR A 109 2.64 -6.38 -3.35
N ILE A 110 1.44 -5.78 -3.31
CA ILE A 110 0.57 -5.75 -2.12
C ILE A 110 0.20 -7.18 -1.70
N PHE A 111 -0.22 -8.02 -2.65
CA PHE A 111 -0.53 -9.42 -2.37
C PHE A 111 0.64 -10.19 -1.77
N ASP A 112 1.83 -10.00 -2.31
CA ASP A 112 3.04 -10.67 -1.82
C ASP A 112 3.43 -10.17 -0.42
N GLY A 113 3.26 -8.89 -0.15
CA GLY A 113 3.42 -8.31 1.18
C GLY A 113 2.47 -8.95 2.19
N MET A 114 1.18 -8.99 1.89
CA MET A 114 0.15 -9.58 2.76
C MET A 114 0.34 -11.08 2.99
N LYS A 115 0.82 -11.85 1.99
CA LYS A 115 1.04 -13.30 2.13
C LYS A 115 2.21 -13.66 3.03
N LYS A 116 3.31 -12.93 2.93
CA LYS A 116 4.51 -13.18 3.75
C LYS A 116 4.20 -13.11 5.23
N GLU A 117 3.25 -12.29 5.61
CA GLU A 117 2.87 -12.06 6.99
C GLU A 117 1.85 -13.02 7.56
N SER A 118 0.92 -13.52 6.75
CA SER A 118 0.02 -14.59 7.22
C SER A 118 0.79 -15.84 7.65
N SER A 119 2.04 -16.00 7.20
CA SER A 119 2.94 -17.07 7.62
C SER A 119 3.87 -16.70 8.78
N SER A 120 4.08 -15.40 9.06
CA SER A 120 5.05 -14.90 10.05
C SER A 120 4.41 -14.39 11.35
N ILE A 121 3.10 -14.12 11.39
CA ILE A 121 2.39 -13.69 12.61
C ILE A 121 2.55 -14.73 13.75
N SER A 122 2.70 -16.00 13.42
CA SER A 122 2.97 -17.07 14.40
C SER A 122 4.38 -17.03 14.99
N SER A 123 5.38 -16.44 14.30
CA SER A 123 6.77 -16.43 14.73
C SER A 123 7.28 -15.07 15.21
N ASN A 124 6.62 -13.96 14.86
CA ASN A 124 7.12 -12.60 15.09
C ASN A 124 6.52 -11.89 16.30
N MET A 125 5.53 -12.47 17.00
CA MET A 125 5.10 -11.94 18.32
C MET A 125 6.22 -11.94 19.37
N SER A 126 7.35 -12.57 19.10
CA SER A 126 8.54 -12.53 19.97
C SER A 126 9.63 -11.55 19.49
N LEU A 127 9.47 -10.93 18.31
CA LEU A 127 10.46 -9.99 17.74
C LEU A 127 10.04 -8.52 17.83
N THR A 128 8.91 -8.20 18.44
CA THR A 128 8.56 -6.84 18.88
C THR A 128 9.32 -6.41 20.14
N GLY A 129 10.44 -7.06 20.44
CA GLY A 129 11.48 -6.50 21.27
C GLY A 129 12.12 -5.37 20.46
N SER A 130 11.69 -4.14 20.76
CA SER A 130 12.26 -2.87 20.37
C SER A 130 13.67 -3.02 19.77
N VAL A 131 13.77 -2.99 18.46
CA VAL A 131 14.98 -2.45 17.87
C VAL A 131 14.88 -0.95 18.10
N GLU A 132 15.20 -0.52 19.32
CA GLU A 132 15.75 0.80 19.55
C GLU A 132 17.04 0.88 18.73
N ARG A 133 16.90 1.07 17.44
CA ARG A 133 17.95 1.73 16.68
C ARG A 133 17.93 3.16 17.20
N SER A 134 18.72 3.41 18.21
CA SER A 134 19.08 4.75 18.62
C SER A 134 19.78 5.40 17.43
N LEU A 135 19.03 5.96 16.51
CA LEU A 135 19.49 7.06 15.70
C LEU A 135 19.89 8.10 16.71
N GLY A 136 21.19 8.41 16.80
CA GLY A 136 21.89 9.24 17.75
C GLY A 136 20.98 10.17 18.55
N ASN A 137 20.56 9.69 19.71
CA ASN A 137 19.44 10.21 20.48
C ASN A 137 19.64 11.61 20.93
N ALA A 138 18.84 12.49 20.41
CA ALA A 138 18.61 13.71 21.14
C ALA A 138 17.13 14.09 21.26
N GLY A 139 16.18 13.15 21.18
CA GLY A 139 14.82 13.33 21.68
C GLY A 139 13.78 13.83 20.70
N ILE A 140 14.10 14.02 19.41
CA ILE A 140 13.10 14.33 18.35
C ILE A 140 13.06 13.20 17.33
N ASN A 141 11.88 12.59 17.13
CA ASN A 141 11.67 11.55 16.14
C ASN A 141 10.93 12.11 14.93
N LEU A 142 11.59 12.13 13.78
CA LEU A 142 10.96 12.47 12.51
C LEU A 142 10.13 11.29 12.00
N PHE A 143 8.92 11.57 11.47
CA PHE A 143 8.14 10.59 10.73
C PHE A 143 8.65 10.42 9.29
N LEU A 144 9.95 10.23 9.17
CA LEU A 144 10.64 10.03 7.90
C LEU A 144 11.62 8.87 8.03
N PRO A 145 11.86 8.12 6.94
CA PRO A 145 12.95 7.15 6.88
C PRO A 145 14.31 7.86 6.82
N GLU A 146 15.39 7.10 6.97
CA GLU A 146 16.75 7.63 6.87
C GLU A 146 17.05 8.30 5.50
N SER A 147 16.31 7.94 4.46
CA SER A 147 16.44 8.50 3.11
C SER A 147 15.11 8.47 2.37
N THR A 148 14.77 9.54 1.65
CA THR A 148 13.56 9.61 0.82
C THR A 148 13.76 10.50 -0.39
N LYS A 149 13.01 10.23 -1.47
CA LYS A 149 12.90 11.12 -2.63
C LYS A 149 11.75 12.09 -2.42
N ILE A 150 11.88 13.31 -2.90
CA ILE A 150 10.91 14.39 -2.77
C ILE A 150 10.68 15.04 -4.12
N LYS A 151 9.42 15.32 -4.47
CA LYS A 151 9.06 16.07 -5.68
C LYS A 151 9.41 17.55 -5.52
N SER A 152 10.05 18.13 -6.54
CA SER A 152 10.30 19.57 -6.58
C SER A 152 9.04 20.42 -6.85
N ASP A 153 7.99 19.83 -7.42
CA ASP A 153 6.75 20.52 -7.82
C ASP A 153 5.67 20.57 -6.73
N LYS A 154 5.97 20.10 -5.51
CA LYS A 154 4.99 19.95 -4.42
C LYS A 154 5.49 20.57 -3.11
N VAL A 155 4.56 21.10 -2.32
CA VAL A 155 4.77 21.38 -0.89
C VAL A 155 4.70 20.07 -0.13
N SER A 156 5.69 19.81 0.69
CA SER A 156 5.76 18.60 1.52
C SER A 156 5.66 18.94 2.98
N THR A 157 4.91 18.14 3.73
CA THR A 157 4.73 18.29 5.18
C THR A 157 5.67 17.37 5.92
N ILE A 158 6.53 17.92 6.76
CA ILE A 158 7.46 17.19 7.63
C ILE A 158 6.87 17.18 9.03
N ASN A 159 6.63 16.00 9.57
CA ASN A 159 6.08 15.81 10.92
C ASN A 159 7.11 15.14 11.84
N TRP A 160 7.03 15.46 13.14
CA TRP A 160 7.87 14.84 14.17
C TRP A 160 7.14 14.70 15.50
N ILE A 161 7.62 13.81 16.36
CA ILE A 161 7.16 13.74 17.74
C ILE A 161 7.83 14.89 18.49
N ALA A 162 6.99 15.76 19.09
CA ALA A 162 7.45 16.90 19.87
C ALA A 162 8.14 16.42 21.17
N ASN A 163 9.19 17.12 21.59
CA ASN A 163 9.71 17.03 22.94
C ASN A 163 8.81 17.86 23.88
N GLU A 164 8.39 17.30 25.01
CA GLU A 164 7.46 17.93 25.96
C GLU A 164 7.95 19.31 26.47
N ASP A 165 9.27 19.49 26.57
CA ASP A 165 9.88 20.73 27.06
C ASP A 165 10.14 21.78 25.96
N ALA A 166 10.00 21.43 24.70
CA ALA A 166 10.33 22.32 23.58
C ALA A 166 9.16 23.26 23.25
N THR A 167 9.44 24.55 23.16
CA THR A 167 8.44 25.57 22.78
C THR A 167 8.48 25.92 21.29
N SER A 168 9.61 25.72 20.64
CA SER A 168 9.81 25.89 19.21
C SER A 168 10.98 25.06 18.70
N TYR A 169 10.96 24.80 17.39
CA TYR A 169 11.96 24.00 16.71
C TYR A 169 12.59 24.79 15.56
N LYS A 170 13.82 24.45 15.21
CA LYS A 170 14.46 24.86 13.96
C LYS A 170 14.57 23.66 13.05
N ILE A 171 13.89 23.67 11.91
CA ILE A 171 14.14 22.75 10.81
C ILE A 171 15.30 23.28 9.99
N VAL A 172 16.22 22.38 9.62
CA VAL A 172 17.47 22.75 8.91
C VAL A 172 17.67 21.79 7.76
N LEU A 173 17.98 22.35 6.59
CA LEU A 173 18.39 21.60 5.39
C LEU A 173 19.81 22.02 5.04
N LEU A 174 20.71 21.05 4.96
CA LEU A 174 22.11 21.22 4.60
C LEU A 174 22.40 20.54 3.25
N ASN A 175 23.35 21.06 2.49
CA ASN A 175 23.96 20.33 1.38
C ASN A 175 24.98 19.29 1.86
N LEU A 176 25.66 18.60 0.94
CA LEU A 176 26.69 17.61 1.28
C LEU A 176 27.93 18.20 1.97
N PHE A 177 28.15 19.50 1.81
CA PHE A 177 29.28 20.22 2.42
C PHE A 177 28.94 20.81 3.79
N ASP A 178 27.77 20.44 4.36
CA ASP A 178 27.24 20.96 5.63
C ASP A 178 26.91 22.47 5.62
N GLU A 179 26.71 23.05 4.44
CA GLU A 179 26.25 24.41 4.28
C GLU A 179 24.72 24.48 4.39
N GLU A 180 24.20 25.43 5.17
CA GLU A 180 22.77 25.64 5.34
C GLU A 180 22.16 26.22 4.06
N VAL A 181 21.29 25.47 3.39
CA VAL A 181 20.55 25.90 2.20
C VAL A 181 19.14 26.37 2.54
N TYR A 182 18.61 25.91 3.67
CA TYR A 182 17.32 26.37 4.18
C TYR A 182 17.23 26.16 5.68
N SER A 183 16.58 27.08 6.38
CA SER A 183 16.11 26.86 7.74
C SER A 183 14.87 27.67 8.05
N ALA A 184 14.03 27.18 8.96
CA ALA A 184 12.86 27.87 9.47
C ALA A 184 12.65 27.56 10.96
N GLU A 185 12.12 28.55 11.69
CA GLU A 185 11.63 28.36 13.05
C GLU A 185 10.16 27.95 13.02
N ILE A 186 9.84 26.87 13.71
CA ILE A 186 8.51 26.27 13.72
C ILE A 186 7.98 26.20 15.15
N LYS A 187 6.75 26.63 15.34
CA LYS A 187 5.97 26.40 16.55
C LYS A 187 5.07 25.19 16.32
N GLY A 188 5.21 24.16 17.14
CA GLY A 188 4.50 22.91 16.95
C GLY A 188 5.39 21.82 16.37
N ASN A 189 4.80 20.74 15.87
CA ASN A 189 5.47 19.50 15.47
C ASN A 189 5.33 19.15 13.98
N SER A 190 5.06 20.17 13.15
CA SER A 190 4.87 20.03 11.71
C SER A 190 5.41 21.24 10.95
N ALA A 191 6.05 21.03 9.82
CA ALA A 191 6.54 22.08 8.92
C ALA A 191 6.15 21.78 7.47
N GLU A 192 5.61 22.79 6.79
CA GLU A 192 5.39 22.74 5.34
C GLU A 192 6.57 23.38 4.62
N ILE A 193 7.18 22.64 3.70
CA ILE A 193 8.33 23.11 2.91
C ILE A 193 7.99 22.99 1.42
N ASN A 194 8.11 24.12 0.72
CA ASN A 194 8.08 24.17 -0.74
C ASN A 194 9.50 23.95 -1.29
N PHE A 195 9.88 22.70 -1.51
CA PHE A 195 11.22 22.37 -2.00
C PHE A 195 11.52 22.96 -3.37
N GLY A 196 10.52 23.10 -4.24
CA GLY A 196 10.68 23.74 -5.55
C GLY A 196 11.02 25.24 -5.48
N ALA A 197 10.58 25.93 -4.42
CA ALA A 197 10.90 27.34 -4.22
C ALA A 197 12.34 27.56 -3.68
N LEU A 198 13.03 26.50 -3.23
CA LEU A 198 14.36 26.62 -2.66
C LEU A 198 15.48 26.59 -3.70
N GLY A 199 15.18 26.31 -4.97
CA GLY A 199 16.18 26.24 -6.04
C GLY A 199 17.21 25.13 -5.86
N LEU A 200 16.78 24.01 -5.23
CA LEU A 200 17.65 22.86 -4.99
C LEU A 200 17.94 22.10 -6.29
N SER A 201 19.16 21.57 -6.39
CA SER A 201 19.57 20.73 -7.53
C SER A 201 19.09 19.28 -7.37
N ALA A 202 18.56 18.68 -8.42
CA ALA A 202 18.21 17.26 -8.47
C ALA A 202 19.42 16.32 -8.43
N ASP A 203 20.59 16.82 -8.82
CA ASP A 203 21.85 16.05 -8.82
C ASP A 203 22.52 16.00 -7.45
N GLU A 204 21.94 16.69 -6.45
CA GLU A 204 22.51 16.80 -5.12
C GLU A 204 21.67 16.05 -4.07
N ILE A 205 22.37 15.67 -3.00
CA ILE A 205 21.76 15.08 -1.82
C ILE A 205 21.76 16.13 -0.71
N TYR A 206 20.64 16.22 -0.01
CA TYR A 206 20.46 17.15 1.10
C TYR A 206 20.24 16.40 2.42
N LYS A 207 20.59 17.04 3.51
CA LYS A 207 20.47 16.53 4.87
C LYS A 207 19.45 17.35 5.65
N LEU A 208 18.33 16.72 6.01
CA LEU A 208 17.26 17.34 6.80
C LEU A 208 17.40 16.94 8.28
N SER A 209 17.24 17.89 9.16
CA SER A 209 17.14 17.64 10.61
C SER A 209 16.24 18.68 11.28
N VAL A 210 15.70 18.32 12.45
CA VAL A 210 14.93 19.23 13.32
C VAL A 210 15.66 19.34 14.66
N LYS A 211 15.76 20.54 15.21
CA LYS A 211 16.42 20.83 16.49
C LYS A 211 15.51 21.64 17.38
N ASP A 212 15.60 21.44 18.68
CA ASP A 212 14.96 22.31 19.65
C ASP A 212 15.71 23.67 19.71
N ASN A 213 14.99 24.77 19.57
CA ASN A 213 15.57 26.10 19.62
C ASN A 213 16.16 26.46 20.99
N ASN A 214 15.58 25.91 22.07
CA ASN A 214 16.03 26.21 23.45
C ASN A 214 17.18 25.30 23.87
N ASN A 215 17.29 24.09 23.30
CA ASN A 215 18.30 23.13 23.64
C ASN A 215 18.81 22.39 22.39
N GLN A 216 19.83 22.93 21.75
CA GLN A 216 20.39 22.37 20.52
C GLN A 216 21.00 20.94 20.65
N LYS A 217 21.12 20.45 21.88
CA LYS A 217 21.53 19.04 22.12
C LYS A 217 20.34 18.09 21.87
N VAL A 218 19.10 18.63 21.85
CA VAL A 218 17.90 17.92 21.52
C VAL A 218 17.63 18.12 20.03
N HIS A 219 17.83 17.07 19.24
CA HIS A 219 17.69 17.10 17.77
C HIS A 219 17.20 15.76 17.24
N SER A 220 16.74 15.74 16.02
CA SER A 220 16.41 14.51 15.30
C SER A 220 17.66 13.82 14.75
N GLY A 221 17.50 12.60 14.29
CA GLY A 221 18.40 12.00 13.29
C GLY A 221 18.43 12.85 12.01
N VAL A 222 19.44 12.60 11.18
CA VAL A 222 19.57 13.22 9.86
C VAL A 222 18.85 12.36 8.83
N VAL A 223 17.96 12.97 8.07
CA VAL A 223 17.28 12.34 6.93
C VAL A 223 17.92 12.82 5.64
N THR A 224 18.27 11.89 4.78
CA THR A 224 18.81 12.17 3.45
C THR A 224 17.68 12.40 2.46
N LEU A 225 17.70 13.53 1.76
CA LEU A 225 16.72 13.90 0.75
C LEU A 225 17.36 13.92 -0.63
N GLN A 226 16.71 13.29 -1.62
CA GLN A 226 16.99 13.42 -3.04
C GLN A 226 15.83 14.15 -3.70
N ILE A 227 16.11 15.26 -4.39
CA ILE A 227 15.08 16.03 -5.08
C ILE A 227 14.83 15.39 -6.46
N LEU A 228 13.57 15.10 -6.77
CA LEU A 228 13.13 14.68 -8.09
C LEU A 228 12.77 15.91 -8.92
N ASP A 229 13.41 16.06 -10.08
CA ASP A 229 13.14 17.12 -11.03
C ASP A 229 13.29 16.61 -12.48
N GLY A 230 12.96 17.44 -13.48
CA GLY A 230 13.16 17.17 -14.88
C GLY A 230 12.53 15.87 -15.38
N GLU A 231 13.33 15.03 -16.05
CA GLU A 231 12.85 13.78 -16.69
C GLU A 231 12.38 12.75 -15.65
N GLU A 232 13.06 12.62 -14.51
CA GLU A 232 12.69 11.64 -13.47
C GLU A 232 11.34 12.02 -12.85
N LEU A 233 11.13 13.30 -12.53
CA LEU A 233 9.85 13.80 -12.03
C LEU A 233 8.73 13.60 -13.06
N ASN A 234 8.98 13.93 -14.34
CA ASN A 234 8.01 13.73 -15.41
C ASN A 234 7.62 12.25 -15.57
N LYS A 235 8.59 11.35 -15.46
CA LYS A 235 8.34 9.91 -15.51
C LYS A 235 7.45 9.48 -14.35
N VAL A 236 7.78 9.88 -13.13
CA VAL A 236 6.98 9.55 -11.93
C VAL A 236 5.55 10.09 -12.07
N ASN A 237 5.39 11.32 -12.52
CA ASN A 237 4.06 11.93 -12.70
C ASN A 237 3.24 11.20 -13.80
N THR A 238 3.89 10.80 -14.89
CA THR A 238 3.24 10.02 -15.97
C THR A 238 2.80 8.64 -15.47
N ASP A 239 3.69 7.93 -14.78
CA ASP A 239 3.40 6.61 -14.22
C ASP A 239 2.28 6.71 -13.15
N PHE A 240 2.29 7.76 -12.34
CA PHE A 240 1.23 8.00 -11.34
C PHE A 240 -0.13 8.28 -11.98
N ALA A 241 -0.18 9.04 -13.07
CA ALA A 241 -1.42 9.27 -13.81
C ALA A 241 -2.03 7.96 -14.34
N ALA A 242 -1.19 7.00 -14.76
CA ALA A 242 -1.66 5.67 -15.14
C ALA A 242 -2.20 4.86 -13.94
N ILE A 243 -1.60 5.02 -12.74
CA ILE A 243 -2.12 4.43 -11.50
C ILE A 243 -3.48 5.03 -11.14
N GLU A 244 -3.64 6.36 -11.22
CA GLU A 244 -4.92 7.02 -10.95
C GLU A 244 -6.03 6.60 -11.92
N ALA A 245 -5.69 6.38 -13.18
CA ALA A 245 -6.65 5.88 -14.17
C ALA A 245 -7.10 4.43 -13.88
N ALA A 246 -6.20 3.58 -13.38
CA ALA A 246 -6.48 2.18 -13.06
C ALA A 246 -7.17 1.98 -11.70
N ALA A 247 -6.83 2.80 -10.71
CA ALA A 247 -7.36 2.79 -9.35
C ALA A 247 -7.87 4.20 -8.97
N PRO A 248 -8.97 4.65 -9.60
CA PRO A 248 -9.51 5.99 -9.37
C PRO A 248 -10.14 6.13 -8.00
N GLY A 249 -10.11 7.35 -7.46
CA GLY A 249 -10.79 7.69 -6.20
C GLY A 249 -9.93 7.56 -4.95
N ASP A 250 -10.60 7.72 -3.80
CA ASP A 250 -10.01 7.75 -2.45
C ASP A 250 -10.47 6.58 -1.59
N ASP A 251 -10.92 5.48 -2.21
CA ASP A 251 -11.22 4.26 -1.47
C ASP A 251 -9.94 3.58 -0.94
N ALA A 252 -10.12 2.64 0.01
CA ALA A 252 -9.00 2.03 0.70
C ALA A 252 -8.03 1.30 -0.24
N ILE A 253 -8.55 0.58 -1.26
CA ILE A 253 -7.69 -0.19 -2.17
C ILE A 253 -6.97 0.74 -3.12
N SER A 254 -7.65 1.75 -3.67
CA SER A 254 -7.05 2.75 -4.54
C SER A 254 -5.91 3.49 -3.84
N ASN A 255 -6.11 3.87 -2.57
CA ASN A 255 -5.06 4.48 -1.76
C ASN A 255 -3.89 3.51 -1.48
N LEU A 256 -4.17 2.23 -1.24
CA LEU A 256 -3.12 1.23 -1.02
C LEU A 256 -2.25 1.01 -2.27
N VAL A 257 -2.86 1.01 -3.46
CA VAL A 257 -2.13 0.92 -4.74
C VAL A 257 -1.24 2.16 -4.93
N LYS A 258 -1.75 3.36 -4.64
CA LYS A 258 -0.99 4.63 -4.69
C LYS A 258 0.16 4.63 -3.67
N ALA A 259 -0.09 4.16 -2.44
CA ALA A 259 0.94 4.02 -1.41
C ALA A 259 2.08 3.12 -1.89
N SER A 260 1.74 1.94 -2.45
CA SER A 260 2.73 0.99 -2.97
C SER A 260 3.51 1.54 -4.17
N PHE A 261 2.87 2.35 -5.01
CA PHE A 261 3.56 3.07 -6.09
C PHE A 261 4.64 3.98 -5.51
N TYR A 262 4.29 4.84 -4.57
CA TYR A 262 5.23 5.78 -3.97
C TYR A 262 6.34 5.08 -3.18
N GLU A 263 6.00 4.02 -2.41
CA GLU A 263 7.00 3.19 -1.72
C GLU A 263 8.05 2.65 -2.68
N GLN A 264 7.63 2.05 -3.80
CA GLN A 264 8.55 1.45 -4.76
C GLN A 264 9.41 2.46 -5.54
N ASN A 265 8.96 3.72 -5.59
CA ASN A 265 9.71 4.82 -6.17
C ASN A 265 10.59 5.55 -5.14
N GLY A 266 10.62 5.10 -3.88
CA GLY A 266 11.42 5.71 -2.82
C GLY A 266 10.86 7.03 -2.29
N MET A 267 9.60 7.31 -2.56
CA MET A 267 8.89 8.53 -2.18
C MET A 267 8.06 8.26 -0.93
N TYR A 268 8.76 8.10 0.19
CA TYR A 268 8.16 7.52 1.38
C TYR A 268 7.21 8.46 2.12
N MET A 269 7.33 9.76 1.92
CA MET A 269 6.39 10.73 2.50
C MET A 269 4.99 10.58 1.88
N GLU A 270 4.94 10.52 0.55
CA GLU A 270 3.69 10.27 -0.17
C GLU A 270 3.16 8.87 0.13
N ALA A 271 4.03 7.88 0.27
CA ALA A 271 3.62 6.52 0.65
C ALA A 271 2.90 6.51 2.01
N VAL A 272 3.44 7.19 3.03
CA VAL A 272 2.80 7.34 4.36
C VAL A 272 1.41 7.95 4.21
N GLU A 273 1.29 9.09 3.51
CA GLU A 273 0.02 9.77 3.30
C GLU A 273 -1.06 8.84 2.73
N TYR A 274 -0.71 8.05 1.72
CA TYR A 274 -1.65 7.13 1.09
C TYR A 274 -1.94 5.86 1.91
N PHE A 275 -0.98 5.35 2.69
CA PHE A 275 -1.26 4.27 3.64
C PHE A 275 -2.25 4.71 4.72
N GLU A 276 -2.10 5.91 5.25
CA GLU A 276 -3.02 6.47 6.26
C GLU A 276 -4.42 6.71 5.69
N LYS A 277 -4.51 7.22 4.46
CA LYS A 277 -5.79 7.33 3.74
C LYS A 277 -6.46 5.96 3.56
N ALA A 278 -5.69 4.93 3.20
CA ALA A 278 -6.22 3.58 3.04
C ALA A 278 -6.79 3.03 4.37
N ILE A 279 -6.06 3.17 5.47
CA ILE A 279 -6.51 2.74 6.80
C ILE A 279 -7.74 3.54 7.25
N LYS A 280 -7.73 4.87 7.07
CA LYS A 280 -8.87 5.74 7.41
C LYS A 280 -10.13 5.37 6.62
N ALA A 281 -9.99 4.98 5.36
CA ALA A 281 -11.11 4.58 4.51
C ALA A 281 -11.69 3.20 4.88
N ALA A 282 -10.90 2.31 5.52
CA ALA A 282 -11.32 0.99 5.97
C ALA A 282 -10.62 0.58 7.29
N PRO A 283 -10.97 1.21 8.43
CA PRO A 283 -10.25 1.06 9.71
C PRO A 283 -10.36 -0.35 10.31
N ASP A 284 -11.40 -1.10 9.94
CA ASP A 284 -11.65 -2.46 10.44
C ASP A 284 -10.93 -3.55 9.62
N VAL A 285 -10.17 -3.17 8.60
CA VAL A 285 -9.41 -4.10 7.74
C VAL A 285 -7.98 -4.23 8.24
N GLU A 286 -7.73 -5.27 9.02
CA GLU A 286 -6.43 -5.50 9.67
C GLU A 286 -5.28 -5.66 8.67
N GLN A 287 -5.56 -6.24 7.48
CA GLN A 287 -4.56 -6.42 6.42
C GLN A 287 -3.91 -5.11 5.98
N TYR A 288 -4.63 -4.00 5.98
CA TYR A 288 -4.09 -2.69 5.58
C TYR A 288 -3.15 -2.12 6.64
N LYS A 289 -3.48 -2.30 7.92
CA LYS A 289 -2.58 -1.93 9.02
C LYS A 289 -1.28 -2.73 8.98
N ILE A 290 -1.38 -4.05 8.75
CA ILE A 290 -0.22 -4.92 8.62
C ILE A 290 0.72 -4.46 7.50
N VAL A 291 0.18 -4.13 6.31
CA VAL A 291 1.02 -3.64 5.19
C VAL A 291 1.72 -2.33 5.56
N TYR A 292 1.03 -1.42 6.23
CA TYR A 292 1.61 -0.16 6.68
C TYR A 292 2.69 -0.36 7.75
N GLU A 293 2.45 -1.22 8.75
CA GLU A 293 3.46 -1.56 9.76
C GLU A 293 4.72 -2.16 9.13
N ASN A 294 4.57 -3.01 8.14
CA ASN A 294 5.71 -3.57 7.40
C ASN A 294 6.48 -2.52 6.64
N PHE A 295 5.78 -1.60 6.00
CA PHE A 295 6.40 -0.46 5.36
C PHE A 295 7.20 0.36 6.38
N LYS A 296 6.62 0.71 7.54
CA LYS A 296 7.31 1.45 8.61
C LYS A 296 8.56 0.70 9.09
N ASN A 297 8.42 -0.59 9.39
CA ASN A 297 9.54 -1.43 9.83
C ASN A 297 10.67 -1.51 8.80
N LYS A 298 10.32 -1.65 7.52
CA LYS A 298 11.29 -1.73 6.41
C LYS A 298 12.03 -0.41 6.21
N THR A 299 11.36 0.70 6.38
CA THR A 299 11.89 2.05 6.12
C THR A 299 12.51 2.70 7.36
N GLY A 300 12.30 2.13 8.54
CA GLY A 300 12.79 2.68 9.81
C GLY A 300 11.97 3.86 10.32
N ILE A 301 10.76 4.08 9.79
CA ILE A 301 9.84 5.11 10.28
C ILE A 301 9.30 4.68 11.64
N ASN A 302 9.56 5.45 12.68
CA ASN A 302 9.09 5.19 14.03
C ASN A 302 7.99 6.19 14.42
N GLY A 303 6.94 5.70 15.06
CA GLY A 303 5.84 6.51 15.60
C GLY A 303 4.54 6.38 14.81
N GLU A 304 3.49 6.96 15.40
CA GLU A 304 2.16 7.18 14.80
C GLU A 304 1.94 8.69 14.73
N LEU A 305 1.34 9.16 13.63
CA LEU A 305 0.92 10.56 13.48
C LEU A 305 -0.29 10.90 14.35
#